data_166eb541bc1579acda9d03e425e9393d
#
_entry.id   166eb541bc1579acda9d03e425e9393d
#
_cell.length_a   1.000
_cell.length_b   1.000
_cell.length_c   1.000
_cell.angle_alpha   90.00
_cell.angle_beta   90.00
_cell.angle_gamma   90.00
#
_symmetry.space_group_name_H-M   'P 1'
#
loop_
_entity.id
_entity.type
_entity.pdbx_description
1 polymer ?
#
loop_
_entity_poly.entity_id
_entity_poly.type
_entity_poly.pdbx_seq_one_letter_code
_entity_poly.pdbx_strand_id
1 'polypeptide(L)'
;MQNPHYALVAYVRNPVGEFVAKLRRDLHPDLPHLPAHVTILPPRCLASAGNCSLQSCESEAMEAIAEACREVEPFELTLGAVETFVPVTPTVFIRVEHGAYRLRELHDRLNCGPLSSEEQWPYMPHLTIVKMALEQQALDALEFARERWGYFTGTHRIVIEELTFVRENDDKGWVDLAPIRLGRSLVSR
;
A
#
# COMPACT_ATOMS: atom_id res chain seq x y z
N MET A 1 -4.50 15.63 -21.01
CA MET A 1 -5.01 15.04 -19.75
C MET A 1 -3.97 14.02 -19.31
N GLN A 2 -3.48 14.10 -18.07
CA GLN A 2 -2.60 13.06 -17.53
C GLN A 2 -3.41 11.79 -17.35
N ASN A 3 -2.80 10.65 -17.69
CA ASN A 3 -3.43 9.35 -17.40
C ASN A 3 -3.52 9.18 -15.88
N PRO A 4 -4.67 8.75 -15.34
CA PRO A 4 -4.80 8.52 -13.91
C PRO A 4 -3.88 7.39 -13.43
N HIS A 5 -3.35 7.54 -12.21
CA HIS A 5 -2.59 6.48 -11.56
C HIS A 5 -3.51 5.65 -10.67
N TYR A 6 -3.24 4.37 -10.64
CA TYR A 6 -3.97 3.37 -9.84
C TYR A 6 -2.99 2.64 -8.94
N ALA A 7 -3.45 2.25 -7.77
CA ALA A 7 -2.69 1.44 -6.85
C ALA A 7 -3.57 0.34 -6.25
N LEU A 8 -2.94 -0.69 -5.71
CA LEU A 8 -3.62 -1.72 -4.95
C LEU A 8 -3.03 -1.75 -3.55
N VAL A 9 -3.87 -1.57 -2.55
CA VAL A 9 -3.44 -1.40 -1.17
C VAL A 9 -4.23 -2.29 -0.22
N ALA A 10 -3.62 -2.63 0.92
CA ALA A 10 -4.30 -3.20 2.07
C ALA A 10 -4.35 -2.14 3.19
N TYR A 11 -5.54 -1.69 3.54
CA TYR A 11 -5.71 -0.73 4.64
C TYR A 11 -5.44 -1.37 5.99
N VAL A 12 -4.72 -0.65 6.85
CA VAL A 12 -4.42 -1.07 8.23
C VAL A 12 -5.35 -0.31 9.17
N ARG A 13 -6.44 -0.98 9.58
CA ARG A 13 -7.53 -0.37 10.39
C ARG A 13 -7.51 -0.77 11.86
N ASN A 14 -6.42 -1.37 12.32
CA ASN A 14 -6.21 -1.78 13.71
C ASN A 14 -5.42 -0.69 14.50
N PRO A 15 -5.09 -0.91 15.78
CA PRO A 15 -4.31 0.06 16.58
C PRO A 15 -2.99 0.52 15.95
N VAL A 16 -2.34 -0.31 15.14
CA VAL A 16 -1.15 0.11 14.37
C VAL A 16 -1.51 1.20 13.36
N GLY A 17 -2.62 1.06 12.65
CA GLY A 17 -3.09 2.06 11.69
C GLY A 17 -3.37 3.42 12.36
N GLU A 18 -4.01 3.38 13.53
CA GLU A 18 -4.27 4.59 14.33
C GLU A 18 -2.97 5.25 14.83
N PHE A 19 -2.01 4.42 15.27
CA PHE A 19 -0.69 4.88 15.68
C PHE A 19 0.04 5.57 14.52
N VAL A 20 0.07 4.96 13.33
CA VAL A 20 0.70 5.56 12.14
C VAL A 20 -0.02 6.85 11.72
N ALA A 21 -1.35 6.89 11.77
CA ALA A 21 -2.11 8.10 11.47
C ALA A 21 -1.79 9.25 12.46
N LYS A 22 -1.54 8.92 13.74
CA LYS A 22 -1.09 9.90 14.73
C LYS A 22 0.31 10.39 14.42
N LEU A 23 1.27 9.49 14.15
CA LEU A 23 2.64 9.86 13.77
C LEU A 23 2.66 10.80 12.56
N ARG A 24 1.85 10.55 11.55
CA ARG A 24 1.73 11.40 10.36
C ARG A 24 1.30 12.81 10.72
N ARG A 25 0.29 12.95 11.57
CA ARG A 25 -0.19 14.28 12.01
C ARG A 25 0.88 15.02 12.83
N ASP A 26 1.61 14.29 13.68
CA ASP A 26 2.68 14.88 14.51
C ASP A 26 3.87 15.35 13.64
N LEU A 27 4.19 14.60 12.58
CA LEU A 27 5.33 14.87 11.69
C LEU A 27 5.02 15.86 10.57
N HIS A 28 3.80 15.83 10.05
CA HIS A 28 3.42 16.68 8.90
C HIS A 28 1.91 16.97 8.90
N PRO A 29 1.46 17.90 9.76
CA PRO A 29 0.04 18.20 9.96
C PRO A 29 -0.68 18.72 8.70
N ASP A 30 0.07 19.38 7.80
CA ASP A 30 -0.49 20.04 6.61
C ASP A 30 -0.67 19.11 5.40
N LEU A 31 -0.20 17.86 5.47
CA LEU A 31 -0.38 16.92 4.37
C LEU A 31 -1.74 16.23 4.43
N PRO A 32 -2.37 15.99 3.26
CA PRO A 32 -3.53 15.12 3.17
C PRO A 32 -3.16 13.73 3.71
N HIS A 33 -3.89 13.28 4.71
CA HIS A 33 -3.60 12.00 5.34
C HIS A 33 -4.37 10.87 4.66
N LEU A 34 -3.69 10.13 3.81
CA LEU A 34 -4.20 8.82 3.37
C LEU A 34 -4.28 7.87 4.56
N PRO A 35 -5.30 6.99 4.64
CA PRO A 35 -5.33 5.95 5.66
C PRO A 35 -4.06 5.11 5.67
N ALA A 36 -3.66 4.60 6.82
CA ALA A 36 -2.51 3.71 6.92
C ALA A 36 -2.73 2.47 6.06
N HIS A 37 -1.76 2.11 5.23
CA HIS A 37 -1.88 1.00 4.27
C HIS A 37 -0.53 0.39 3.94
N VAL A 38 -0.56 -0.88 3.57
CA VAL A 38 0.54 -1.56 2.88
C VAL A 38 0.20 -1.57 1.40
N THR A 39 1.11 -1.08 0.59
CA THR A 39 0.94 -1.07 -0.87
C THR A 39 1.32 -2.43 -1.44
N ILE A 40 0.45 -3.04 -2.24
CA ILE A 40 0.72 -4.28 -2.97
C ILE A 40 1.21 -3.94 -4.39
N LEU A 41 0.50 -3.09 -5.11
CA LEU A 41 0.93 -2.54 -6.39
C LEU A 41 1.10 -1.02 -6.24
N PRO A 42 2.33 -0.49 -6.42
CA PRO A 42 2.59 0.95 -6.40
C PRO A 42 1.79 1.70 -7.47
N PRO A 43 1.59 3.03 -7.31
CA PRO A 43 0.88 3.85 -8.29
C PRO A 43 1.43 3.67 -9.71
N ARG A 44 0.53 3.35 -10.65
CA ARG A 44 0.82 3.04 -12.05
C ARG A 44 -0.32 3.41 -12.97
N CYS A 45 -0.03 3.63 -14.26
CA CYS A 45 -1.06 3.65 -15.28
C CYS A 45 -1.49 2.22 -15.60
N LEU A 46 -2.76 2.01 -15.94
CA LEU A 46 -3.20 0.71 -16.45
C LEU A 46 -2.66 0.51 -17.87
N ALA A 47 -2.18 -0.70 -18.15
CA ALA A 47 -1.79 -1.09 -19.50
C ALA A 47 -3.08 -1.26 -20.33
N SER A 48 -3.29 -0.37 -21.30
CA SER A 48 -4.44 -0.47 -22.20
C SER A 48 -4.10 -1.22 -23.47
N ALA A 49 -4.86 -2.22 -23.81
CA ALA A 49 -4.83 -2.86 -25.11
C ALA A 49 -5.62 -2.01 -26.12
N GLY A 50 -4.97 -0.99 -26.72
CA GLY A 50 -5.58 -0.14 -27.76
C GLY A 50 -6.44 1.02 -27.21
N ASN A 51 -7.45 1.46 -27.98
CA ASN A 51 -8.36 2.57 -27.63
C ASN A 51 -9.46 2.15 -26.62
N CYS A 52 -9.05 1.72 -25.44
CA CYS A 52 -9.96 1.37 -24.36
C CYS A 52 -10.45 2.64 -23.63
N SER A 53 -11.72 2.72 -23.26
CA SER A 53 -12.20 3.77 -22.37
C SER A 53 -11.64 3.56 -20.96
N LEU A 54 -11.45 4.62 -20.18
CA LEU A 54 -11.02 4.53 -18.79
C LEU A 54 -11.84 3.51 -17.99
N GLN A 55 -13.16 3.53 -18.16
CA GLN A 55 -14.09 2.65 -17.47
C GLN A 55 -13.92 1.18 -17.86
N SER A 56 -13.61 0.90 -19.12
CA SER A 56 -13.32 -0.45 -19.60
C SER A 56 -12.00 -0.98 -19.03
N CYS A 57 -10.96 -0.12 -19.01
CA CYS A 57 -9.66 -0.49 -18.43
C CYS A 57 -9.76 -0.73 -16.90
N GLU A 58 -10.54 0.07 -16.17
CA GLU A 58 -10.81 -0.13 -14.75
C GLU A 58 -11.52 -1.47 -14.49
N SER A 59 -12.54 -1.80 -15.30
CA SER A 59 -13.27 -3.06 -15.17
C SER A 59 -12.36 -4.27 -15.43
N GLU A 60 -11.55 -4.22 -16.48
CA GLU A 60 -10.59 -5.27 -16.80
C GLU A 60 -9.54 -5.47 -15.69
N ALA A 61 -9.04 -4.36 -15.13
CA ALA A 61 -8.11 -4.41 -14.01
C ALA A 61 -8.76 -5.01 -12.75
N MET A 62 -10.01 -4.63 -12.42
CA MET A 62 -10.74 -5.19 -11.27
C MET A 62 -10.99 -6.69 -11.42
N GLU A 63 -11.35 -7.16 -12.62
CA GLU A 63 -11.53 -8.59 -12.90
C GLU A 63 -10.22 -9.35 -12.73
N ALA A 64 -9.10 -8.82 -13.25
CA ALA A 64 -7.78 -9.42 -13.10
C ALA A 64 -7.34 -9.51 -11.63
N ILE A 65 -7.59 -8.45 -10.84
CA ILE A 65 -7.29 -8.46 -9.40
C ILE A 65 -8.15 -9.50 -8.67
N ALA A 66 -9.45 -9.52 -8.94
CA ALA A 66 -10.37 -10.46 -8.30
C ALA A 66 -10.00 -11.92 -8.60
N GLU A 67 -9.63 -12.23 -9.84
CA GLU A 67 -9.18 -13.57 -10.23
C GLU A 67 -7.89 -13.96 -9.52
N ALA A 68 -6.88 -13.08 -9.51
CA ALA A 68 -5.61 -13.34 -8.85
C ALA A 68 -5.75 -13.53 -7.33
N CYS A 69 -6.68 -12.81 -6.70
CA CYS A 69 -6.93 -12.87 -5.26
C CYS A 69 -7.78 -14.07 -4.82
N ARG A 70 -8.52 -14.71 -5.72
CA ARG A 70 -9.48 -15.80 -5.40
C ARG A 70 -8.85 -17.00 -4.70
N GLU A 71 -7.60 -17.31 -5.03
CA GLU A 71 -6.88 -18.48 -4.50
C GLU A 71 -5.84 -18.08 -3.43
N VAL A 72 -5.80 -16.82 -3.03
CA VAL A 72 -4.89 -16.34 -2.00
C VAL A 72 -5.61 -16.30 -0.68
N GLU A 73 -5.31 -17.24 0.22
CA GLU A 73 -5.87 -17.23 1.56
C GLU A 73 -5.40 -16.00 2.35
N PRO A 74 -6.26 -15.42 3.21
CA PRO A 74 -5.86 -14.39 4.15
C PRO A 74 -4.60 -14.78 4.93
N PHE A 75 -3.74 -13.80 5.22
CA PHE A 75 -2.47 -14.07 5.89
C PHE A 75 -2.10 -12.95 6.86
N GLU A 76 -1.27 -13.29 7.83
CA GLU A 76 -0.76 -12.37 8.84
C GLU A 76 0.61 -11.84 8.46
N LEU A 77 0.83 -10.56 8.78
CA LEU A 77 2.11 -9.89 8.70
C LEU A 77 2.54 -9.45 10.09
N THR A 78 3.85 -9.44 10.34
CA THR A 78 4.42 -8.81 11.53
C THR A 78 5.27 -7.62 11.10
N LEU A 79 5.04 -6.48 11.71
CA LEU A 79 5.83 -5.27 11.50
C LEU A 79 7.09 -5.30 12.36
N GLY A 80 8.20 -4.90 11.77
CA GLY A 80 9.52 -4.84 12.39
C GLY A 80 9.95 -3.42 12.74
N ALA A 81 11.19 -3.09 12.41
CA ALA A 81 11.79 -1.81 12.72
C ALA A 81 11.27 -0.66 11.85
N VAL A 82 11.38 0.57 12.38
CA VAL A 82 11.24 1.80 11.60
C VAL A 82 12.54 2.06 10.85
N GLU A 83 12.43 2.23 9.54
CA GLU A 83 13.55 2.41 8.62
C GLU A 83 13.29 3.59 7.66
N THR A 84 14.27 3.92 6.83
CA THR A 84 14.14 4.94 5.78
C THR A 84 14.75 4.47 4.47
N PHE A 85 14.24 5.01 3.36
CA PHE A 85 14.83 4.82 2.04
C PHE A 85 15.91 5.86 1.69
N VAL A 86 16.29 6.76 2.58
CA VAL A 86 17.40 7.69 2.37
C VAL A 86 18.67 6.89 2.06
N PRO A 87 19.47 7.27 1.03
CA PRO A 87 19.39 8.47 0.20
C PRO A 87 18.50 8.33 -1.05
N VAL A 88 17.85 7.19 -1.29
CA VAL A 88 17.07 6.93 -2.51
C VAL A 88 15.81 7.80 -2.56
N THR A 89 15.05 7.80 -1.47
CA THR A 89 13.91 8.71 -1.27
C THR A 89 13.81 9.10 0.21
N PRO A 90 13.36 10.34 0.52
CA PRO A 90 13.20 10.80 1.90
C PRO A 90 11.91 10.25 2.54
N THR A 91 11.79 8.92 2.57
CA THR A 91 10.62 8.20 3.07
C THR A 91 10.95 7.43 4.33
N VAL A 92 10.12 7.58 5.38
CA VAL A 92 10.19 6.82 6.63
C VAL A 92 9.04 5.83 6.67
N PHE A 93 9.34 4.60 7.05
CA PHE A 93 8.38 3.49 7.01
C PHE A 93 8.65 2.46 8.11
N ILE A 94 7.68 1.60 8.38
CA ILE A 94 7.83 0.39 9.19
C ILE A 94 7.99 -0.78 8.23
N ARG A 95 9.07 -1.54 8.38
CA ARG A 95 9.33 -2.72 7.55
C ARG A 95 8.37 -3.85 7.91
N VAL A 96 7.92 -4.60 6.91
CA VAL A 96 7.27 -5.90 7.14
C VAL A 96 8.38 -6.94 7.38
N GLU A 97 8.43 -7.48 8.58
CA GLU A 97 9.46 -8.45 9.01
C GLU A 97 9.05 -9.89 8.70
N HIS A 98 7.87 -10.31 9.17
CA HIS A 98 7.33 -11.64 8.86
C HIS A 98 6.14 -11.52 7.90
N GLY A 99 6.00 -12.52 7.04
CA GLY A 99 4.95 -12.54 6.01
C GLY A 99 5.28 -11.73 4.76
N ALA A 100 6.41 -11.01 4.71
CA ALA A 100 6.82 -10.21 3.54
C ALA A 100 6.87 -11.03 2.23
N TYR A 101 7.19 -12.32 2.30
CA TYR A 101 7.21 -13.20 1.13
C TYR A 101 5.82 -13.37 0.53
N ARG A 102 4.74 -13.40 1.33
CA ARG A 102 3.36 -13.50 0.85
C ARG A 102 2.97 -12.25 0.05
N LEU A 103 3.40 -11.08 0.52
CA LEU A 103 3.18 -9.83 -0.20
C LEU A 103 3.96 -9.79 -1.52
N ARG A 104 5.20 -10.29 -1.56
CA ARG A 104 5.98 -10.38 -2.80
C ARG A 104 5.35 -11.33 -3.79
N GLU A 105 4.94 -12.51 -3.34
CA GLU A 105 4.23 -13.49 -4.17
C GLU A 105 2.95 -12.90 -4.77
N LEU A 106 2.17 -12.19 -3.95
CA LEU A 106 0.95 -11.51 -4.39
C LEU A 106 1.24 -10.38 -5.37
N HIS A 107 2.26 -9.56 -5.09
CA HIS A 107 2.73 -8.51 -5.99
C HIS A 107 3.14 -9.08 -7.36
N ASP A 108 3.97 -10.12 -7.39
CA ASP A 108 4.47 -10.72 -8.62
C ASP A 108 3.34 -11.35 -9.44
N ARG A 109 2.37 -11.97 -8.77
CA ARG A 109 1.16 -12.53 -9.40
C ARG A 109 0.29 -11.44 -10.03
N LEU A 110 0.21 -10.27 -9.42
CA LEU A 110 -0.64 -9.17 -9.85
C LEU A 110 0.05 -8.22 -10.84
N ASN A 111 1.39 -8.16 -10.87
CA ASN A 111 2.13 -7.29 -11.79
C ASN A 111 2.19 -7.88 -13.21
N CYS A 112 1.02 -8.18 -13.78
CA CYS A 112 0.87 -8.76 -15.11
C CYS A 112 -0.40 -8.24 -15.81
N GLY A 113 -0.54 -8.51 -17.11
CA GLY A 113 -1.72 -8.13 -17.90
C GLY A 113 -2.01 -6.64 -17.80
N PRO A 114 -3.28 -6.23 -17.54
CA PRO A 114 -3.68 -4.82 -17.45
C PRO A 114 -3.00 -4.06 -16.31
N LEU A 115 -2.46 -4.76 -15.31
CA LEU A 115 -1.78 -4.22 -14.14
C LEU A 115 -0.25 -4.21 -14.28
N SER A 116 0.29 -4.71 -15.40
CA SER A 116 1.73 -4.78 -15.64
C SER A 116 2.36 -3.39 -15.65
N SER A 117 3.45 -3.25 -14.92
CA SER A 117 4.27 -2.04 -14.92
C SER A 117 5.72 -2.38 -14.65
N GLU A 118 6.63 -1.75 -15.38
CA GLU A 118 8.05 -1.80 -15.06
C GLU A 118 8.33 -0.97 -13.81
N GLU A 119 8.97 -1.56 -12.83
CA GLU A 119 9.30 -0.90 -11.55
C GLU A 119 10.79 -0.61 -11.49
N GLN A 120 11.13 0.61 -11.08
CA GLN A 120 12.53 1.07 -10.98
C GLN A 120 13.30 0.31 -9.89
N TRP A 121 12.60 -0.15 -8.83
CA TRP A 121 13.17 -0.79 -7.67
C TRP A 121 12.46 -2.11 -7.35
N PRO A 122 13.17 -3.10 -6.82
CA PRO A 122 12.53 -4.33 -6.34
C PRO A 122 11.45 -4.01 -5.30
N TYR A 123 10.32 -4.69 -5.41
CA TYR A 123 9.22 -4.51 -4.46
C TYR A 123 9.65 -4.88 -3.03
N MET A 124 9.55 -3.93 -2.12
CA MET A 124 9.83 -4.09 -0.70
C MET A 124 8.59 -3.77 0.13
N PRO A 125 7.94 -4.78 0.74
CA PRO A 125 6.75 -4.57 1.57
C PRO A 125 7.04 -3.70 2.78
N HIS A 126 6.27 -2.61 2.95
CA HIS A 126 6.42 -1.68 4.05
C HIS A 126 5.12 -0.91 4.33
N LEU A 127 5.01 -0.36 5.52
CA LEU A 127 3.96 0.57 5.92
C LEU A 127 4.58 1.97 6.03
N THR A 128 4.30 2.82 5.05
CA THR A 128 4.83 4.19 5.04
C THR A 128 4.29 4.99 6.23
N ILE A 129 5.18 5.64 6.97
CA ILE A 129 4.84 6.65 7.98
C ILE A 129 4.69 8.00 7.29
N VAL A 130 5.77 8.51 6.70
CA VAL A 130 5.79 9.82 6.06
C VAL A 130 6.81 9.87 4.93
N LYS A 131 6.54 10.70 3.92
CA LYS A 131 7.49 11.10 2.88
C LYS A 131 7.77 12.59 3.04
N MET A 132 9.03 12.92 3.25
CA MET A 132 9.49 14.30 3.44
C MET A 132 9.98 14.91 2.12
N ALA A 133 10.20 16.22 2.11
CA ALA A 133 10.77 16.91 0.94
C ALA A 133 12.31 16.81 0.90
N LEU A 134 12.96 16.75 2.06
CA LEU A 134 14.42 16.75 2.22
C LEU A 134 14.89 15.53 3.02
N GLU A 135 16.09 15.06 2.72
CA GLU A 135 16.73 13.93 3.42
C GLU A 135 16.87 14.19 4.92
N GLN A 136 17.33 15.40 5.32
CA GLN A 136 17.50 15.72 6.73
C GLN A 136 16.18 15.65 7.49
N GLN A 137 15.10 16.14 6.91
CA GLN A 137 13.76 16.01 7.50
C GLN A 137 13.33 14.57 7.68
N ALA A 138 13.68 13.69 6.73
CA ALA A 138 13.40 12.26 6.84
C ALA A 138 14.24 11.60 7.94
N LEU A 139 15.50 12.02 8.14
CA LEU A 139 16.33 11.52 9.23
C LEU A 139 15.81 11.96 10.60
N ASP A 140 15.40 13.22 10.74
CA ASP A 140 14.78 13.72 11.97
C ASP A 140 13.45 13.01 12.27
N ALA A 141 12.64 12.78 11.22
CA ALA A 141 11.39 12.01 11.33
C ALA A 141 11.62 10.54 11.66
N LEU A 142 12.72 9.94 11.17
CA LEU A 142 13.12 8.57 11.49
C LEU A 142 13.42 8.42 12.99
N GLU A 143 14.21 9.32 13.57
CA GLU A 143 14.53 9.29 14.99
C GLU A 143 13.27 9.44 15.84
N PHE A 144 12.43 10.41 15.53
CA PHE A 144 11.15 10.63 16.20
C PHE A 144 10.23 9.39 16.10
N ALA A 145 10.09 8.84 14.91
CA ALA A 145 9.22 7.68 14.69
C ALA A 145 9.75 6.42 15.40
N ARG A 146 11.08 6.21 15.44
CA ARG A 146 11.71 5.11 16.17
C ARG A 146 11.44 5.18 17.66
N GLU A 147 11.60 6.35 18.24
CA GLU A 147 11.31 6.57 19.66
C GLU A 147 9.85 6.22 19.97
N ARG A 148 8.91 6.77 19.20
CA ARG A 148 7.48 6.53 19.37
C ARG A 148 7.08 5.07 19.15
N TRP A 149 7.68 4.42 18.14
CA TRP A 149 7.45 3.01 17.87
C TRP A 149 7.96 2.11 19.01
N GLY A 150 9.09 2.45 19.62
CA GLY A 150 9.62 1.75 20.78
C GLY A 150 8.69 1.77 22.01
N TYR A 151 7.83 2.78 22.13
CA TYR A 151 6.81 2.87 23.17
C TYR A 151 5.45 2.28 22.78
N PHE A 152 5.29 1.83 21.54
CA PHE A 152 4.04 1.24 21.11
C PHE A 152 3.87 -0.16 21.70
N THR A 153 2.91 -0.31 22.63
CA THR A 153 2.61 -1.57 23.35
C THR A 153 1.53 -2.44 22.69
N GLY A 154 0.99 -1.97 21.55
CA GLY A 154 -0.02 -2.72 20.80
C GLY A 154 0.59 -3.90 20.03
N THR A 155 -0.27 -4.70 19.41
CA THR A 155 0.20 -5.79 18.55
C THR A 155 0.83 -5.23 17.28
N HIS A 156 2.00 -5.76 16.91
CA HIS A 156 2.68 -5.47 15.64
C HIS A 156 2.13 -6.31 14.48
N ARG A 157 1.08 -7.09 14.71
CA ARG A 157 0.49 -7.98 13.71
C ARG A 157 -0.64 -7.29 12.98
N ILE A 158 -0.72 -7.53 11.69
CA ILE A 158 -1.81 -7.11 10.81
C ILE A 158 -2.25 -8.30 9.97
N VAL A 159 -3.55 -8.43 9.77
CA VAL A 159 -4.12 -9.47 8.90
C VAL A 159 -4.47 -8.82 7.57
N ILE A 160 -4.03 -9.43 6.50
CA ILE A 160 -4.38 -9.06 5.13
C ILE A 160 -5.48 -10.03 4.66
N GLU A 161 -6.70 -9.54 4.61
CA GLU A 161 -7.89 -10.29 4.17
C GLU A 161 -8.63 -9.60 3.03
N GLU A 162 -8.35 -8.31 2.84
CA GLU A 162 -8.98 -7.49 1.82
C GLU A 162 -7.96 -6.50 1.23
N LEU A 163 -7.99 -6.35 -0.08
CA LEU A 163 -7.27 -5.32 -0.81
C LEU A 163 -8.26 -4.28 -1.31
N THR A 164 -7.80 -3.06 -1.51
CA THR A 164 -8.61 -2.00 -2.12
C THR A 164 -7.92 -1.50 -3.38
N PHE A 165 -8.61 -1.57 -4.50
CA PHE A 165 -8.19 -0.93 -5.74
C PHE A 165 -8.56 0.54 -5.68
N VAL A 166 -7.57 1.41 -5.84
CA VAL A 166 -7.70 2.85 -5.68
C VAL A 166 -7.22 3.59 -6.91
N ARG A 167 -7.78 4.77 -7.15
CA ARG A 167 -7.35 5.71 -8.18
C ARG A 167 -6.92 7.03 -7.53
N GLU A 168 -5.79 7.58 -7.96
CA GLU A 168 -5.34 8.90 -7.56
C GLU A 168 -6.30 9.97 -8.12
N ASN A 169 -6.64 10.95 -7.29
CA ASN A 169 -7.40 12.13 -7.69
C ASN A 169 -6.48 13.35 -7.88
N ASP A 170 -7.04 14.46 -8.37
CA ASP A 170 -6.32 15.69 -8.67
C ASP A 170 -5.64 16.30 -7.43
N ASP A 171 -6.19 16.05 -6.23
CA ASP A 171 -5.67 16.52 -4.94
C ASP A 171 -4.61 15.58 -4.32
N LYS A 172 -4.09 14.63 -5.10
CA LYS A 172 -3.18 13.56 -4.63
C LYS A 172 -3.75 12.69 -3.50
N GLY A 173 -5.05 12.71 -3.32
CA GLY A 173 -5.81 11.77 -2.52
C GLY A 173 -6.15 10.52 -3.34
N TRP A 174 -6.82 9.57 -2.71
CA TRP A 174 -7.26 8.36 -3.37
C TRP A 174 -8.78 8.22 -3.33
N VAL A 175 -9.33 7.69 -4.41
CA VAL A 175 -10.72 7.25 -4.52
C VAL A 175 -10.73 5.73 -4.50
N ASP A 176 -11.41 5.14 -3.55
CA ASP A 176 -11.61 3.70 -3.47
C ASP A 176 -12.57 3.27 -4.59
N LEU A 177 -12.10 2.43 -5.51
CA LEU A 177 -12.90 1.92 -6.62
C LEU A 177 -13.60 0.61 -6.26
N ALA A 178 -12.85 -0.33 -5.67
CA ALA A 178 -13.40 -1.62 -5.28
C ALA A 178 -12.62 -2.25 -4.12
N PRO A 179 -13.29 -2.79 -3.09
CA PRO A 179 -12.70 -3.73 -2.15
C PRO A 179 -12.69 -5.15 -2.76
N ILE A 180 -11.58 -5.86 -2.63
CA ILE A 180 -11.40 -7.23 -3.12
C ILE A 180 -10.95 -8.12 -1.96
N ARG A 181 -11.75 -9.09 -1.57
CA ARG A 181 -11.41 -10.05 -0.52
C ARG A 181 -10.48 -11.13 -1.04
N LEU A 182 -9.53 -11.54 -0.19
CA LEU A 182 -8.71 -12.70 -0.43
C LEU A 182 -9.49 -13.99 -0.15
N GLY A 183 -9.15 -15.07 -0.86
CA GLY A 183 -9.77 -16.38 -0.71
C GLY A 183 -11.09 -16.52 -1.47
N ARG A 184 -11.57 -17.76 -1.54
CA ARG A 184 -12.86 -18.06 -2.14
C ARG A 184 -13.97 -17.56 -1.22
N SER A 185 -14.82 -16.70 -1.73
CA SER A 185 -16.07 -16.36 -1.04
C SER A 185 -16.85 -17.66 -0.81
N LEU A 186 -16.95 -18.12 0.44
CA LEU A 186 -17.88 -19.19 0.79
C LEU A 186 -19.28 -18.61 0.56
N VAL A 187 -19.84 -18.89 -0.62
CA VAL A 187 -21.27 -18.63 -0.86
C VAL A 187 -22.00 -19.56 0.11
N SER A 188 -22.48 -18.97 1.21
CA SER A 188 -23.45 -19.65 2.07
C SER A 188 -24.67 -20.03 1.22
N ARG A 189 -24.87 -21.34 1.04
CA ARG A 189 -26.12 -21.89 0.48
C ARG A 189 -27.19 -21.85 1.55
#